data_656d3eeba10e7a506e7c882af968c53e
#
_entry.id   656d3eeba10e7a506e7c882af968c53e
#
_cell.length_a   1.000
_cell.length_b   1.000
_cell.length_c   1.000
_cell.angle_alpha   90.00
_cell.angle_beta   90.00
_cell.angle_gamma   90.00
#
_symmetry.space_group_name_H-M   'P 1'
#
loop_
_entity.id
_entity.type
_entity.pdbx_description
1 polymer ?
#
loop_
_entity_poly.entity_id
_entity_poly.type
_entity_poly.pdbx_seq_one_letter_code
_entity_poly.pdbx_strand_id
1 'polypeptide(L)'
;PPRSTPLYSSAASDVYKRQIYHGDSNQVLDFRTLQRHIARDTYSELLFKGVLDDQSNSIYTGLIQVANEASGTNAFQTNRTLKLCDQAWAESVPNLEIENNDVKCSHASTVSPVDENQRFYLESRGVPTFEAEKLIVHGFLQEVVSSLPVEAINIWIAELFNHKLSARVAHSE
;
A
#
# COMPACT_ATOMS: atom_id res chain seq x y z
N PRO A 1 11.54 -14.82 0.77
CA PRO A 1 10.40 -14.01 0.38
C PRO A 1 9.32 -14.11 1.45
N PRO A 2 8.64 -12.99 1.81
CA PRO A 2 7.53 -13.04 2.73
C PRO A 2 6.42 -13.94 2.16
N ARG A 3 5.95 -14.89 2.97
CA ARG A 3 4.90 -15.83 2.56
C ARG A 3 3.59 -15.07 2.37
N SER A 4 2.86 -15.38 1.30
CA SER A 4 1.48 -14.94 1.12
C SER A 4 0.65 -15.35 2.35
N THR A 5 -0.08 -14.40 2.92
CA THR A 5 -1.02 -14.70 3.99
C THR A 5 -2.39 -14.84 3.35
N PRO A 6 -2.95 -16.04 3.23
CA PRO A 6 -4.31 -16.21 2.77
C PRO A 6 -5.28 -15.68 3.82
N LEU A 7 -6.25 -14.87 3.40
CA LEU A 7 -7.36 -14.44 4.22
C LEU A 7 -8.55 -15.36 3.92
N TYR A 8 -8.89 -16.22 4.87
CA TYR A 8 -10.07 -17.09 4.77
C TYR A 8 -11.17 -16.55 5.68
N SER A 9 -12.38 -16.48 5.16
CA SER A 9 -13.57 -16.31 5.94
C SER A 9 -14.56 -17.44 5.61
N SER A 10 -15.00 -18.18 6.63
CA SER A 10 -15.97 -19.25 6.52
C SER A 10 -17.36 -18.91 7.08
N ALA A 11 -17.54 -17.67 7.56
CA ALA A 11 -18.78 -17.11 8.06
C ALA A 11 -18.86 -15.63 7.70
N ALA A 12 -20.01 -14.99 7.88
CA ALA A 12 -20.11 -13.54 7.78
C ALA A 12 -19.04 -12.88 8.66
N SER A 13 -18.11 -12.20 8.04
CA SER A 13 -16.97 -11.60 8.75
C SER A 13 -16.41 -10.42 7.98
N ASP A 14 -15.84 -9.49 8.75
CA ASP A 14 -15.14 -8.33 8.22
C ASP A 14 -13.62 -8.51 8.40
N VAL A 15 -12.89 -8.38 7.32
CA VAL A 15 -11.43 -8.46 7.33
C VAL A 15 -10.81 -7.19 6.77
N TYR A 16 -10.02 -6.52 7.59
CA TYR A 16 -9.25 -5.34 7.19
C TYR A 16 -7.77 -5.67 7.22
N LYS A 17 -7.08 -5.47 6.09
CA LYS A 17 -5.62 -5.59 6.00
C LYS A 17 -5.02 -4.26 5.55
N ARG A 18 -4.15 -3.71 6.39
CA ARG A 18 -3.38 -2.49 6.11
C ARG A 18 -1.91 -2.84 6.07
N GLN A 19 -1.22 -2.44 5.01
CA GLN A 19 0.20 -2.70 4.82
C GLN A 19 0.91 -1.43 4.38
N ILE A 20 2.02 -1.13 5.06
CA ILE A 20 3.01 -0.15 4.61
C ILE A 20 4.30 -0.90 4.30
N TYR A 21 5.00 -0.50 3.25
CA TYR A 21 6.33 -0.99 2.95
C TYR A 21 7.21 0.11 2.37
N HIS A 22 8.51 -0.04 2.55
CA HIS A 22 9.53 0.82 1.98
C HIS A 22 10.61 -0.05 1.33
N GLY A 23 10.93 0.23 0.07
CA GLY A 23 12.05 -0.36 -0.64
C GLY A 23 13.15 0.69 -0.83
N ASP A 24 14.38 0.28 -0.61
CA ASP A 24 15.58 1.09 -0.83
C ASP A 24 16.67 0.27 -1.51
N SER A 25 17.74 0.93 -1.94
CA SER A 25 18.88 0.29 -2.59
C SER A 25 18.46 -0.53 -3.81
N ASN A 26 18.81 -1.80 -3.90
CA ASN A 26 18.44 -2.74 -4.96
C ASN A 26 17.48 -3.83 -4.48
N GLN A 27 16.67 -3.56 -3.47
CA GLN A 27 15.72 -4.52 -2.92
C GLN A 27 14.64 -4.89 -3.92
N VAL A 28 14.23 -6.16 -3.90
CA VAL A 28 13.07 -6.66 -4.64
C VAL A 28 12.02 -7.15 -3.65
N LEU A 29 10.85 -6.52 -3.69
CA LEU A 29 9.72 -6.78 -2.80
C LEU A 29 8.59 -7.42 -3.60
N ASP A 30 8.33 -8.72 -3.42
CA ASP A 30 7.23 -9.44 -4.09
C ASP A 30 6.12 -9.73 -3.06
N PHE A 31 4.96 -9.12 -3.28
CA PHE A 31 3.78 -9.30 -2.45
C PHE A 31 2.69 -10.04 -3.22
N ARG A 32 2.17 -11.11 -2.61
CA ARG A 32 1.04 -11.87 -3.15
C ARG A 32 -0.07 -11.95 -2.12
N THR A 33 -1.27 -11.54 -2.51
CA THR A 33 -2.44 -11.54 -1.62
C THR A 33 -3.60 -12.30 -2.26
N LEU A 34 -4.31 -13.04 -1.42
CA LEU A 34 -5.55 -13.72 -1.77
C LEU A 34 -6.64 -13.33 -0.77
N GLN A 35 -7.72 -12.72 -1.28
CA GLN A 35 -8.96 -12.46 -0.57
C GLN A 35 -10.00 -13.46 -1.09
N ARG A 36 -10.25 -14.53 -0.34
CA ARG A 36 -11.17 -15.58 -0.75
C ARG A 36 -12.44 -15.51 0.08
N HIS A 37 -13.57 -15.29 -0.60
CA HIS A 37 -14.91 -15.24 -0.04
C HIS A 37 -15.69 -16.51 -0.42
N ILE A 38 -16.10 -17.29 0.58
CA ILE A 38 -16.84 -18.55 0.43
C ILE A 38 -18.19 -18.55 1.11
N ALA A 39 -18.42 -17.59 2.04
CA ALA A 39 -19.66 -17.41 2.76
C ALA A 39 -20.38 -16.14 2.31
N ARG A 40 -21.69 -16.09 2.56
CA ARG A 40 -22.53 -14.92 2.28
C ARG A 40 -22.20 -13.75 3.19
N ASP A 41 -22.53 -12.55 2.73
CA ASP A 41 -22.49 -11.30 3.50
C ASP A 41 -21.12 -11.03 4.16
N THR A 42 -20.04 -11.34 3.46
CA THR A 42 -18.67 -11.12 3.92
C THR A 42 -18.12 -9.78 3.42
N TYR A 43 -17.25 -9.17 4.21
CA TYR A 43 -16.55 -7.95 3.86
C TYR A 43 -15.03 -8.14 3.91
N SER A 44 -14.32 -7.61 2.93
CA SER A 44 -12.87 -7.47 3.01
C SER A 44 -12.37 -6.18 2.39
N GLU A 45 -11.42 -5.54 3.06
CA GLU A 45 -10.73 -4.37 2.55
C GLU A 45 -9.23 -4.49 2.76
N LEU A 46 -8.50 -4.41 1.65
CA LEU A 46 -7.06 -4.48 1.63
C LEU A 46 -6.50 -3.17 1.10
N LEU A 47 -5.62 -2.55 1.90
CA LEU A 47 -4.90 -1.34 1.51
C LEU A 47 -3.40 -1.56 1.67
N PHE A 48 -2.69 -1.52 0.55
CA PHE A 48 -1.23 -1.51 0.47
C PHE A 48 -0.74 -0.13 0.07
N LYS A 49 0.22 0.42 0.82
CA LYS A 49 0.93 1.64 0.46
C LYS A 49 2.43 1.41 0.51
N GLY A 50 3.09 1.62 -0.63
CA GLY A 50 4.52 1.45 -0.79
C GLY A 50 5.21 2.77 -1.09
N VAL A 51 6.44 2.90 -0.60
CA VAL A 51 7.38 3.95 -0.98
C VAL A 51 8.62 3.27 -1.52
N LEU A 52 9.06 3.65 -2.70
CA LEU A 52 10.23 3.08 -3.36
C LEU A 52 11.26 4.15 -3.65
N ASP A 53 12.49 3.84 -3.30
CA ASP A 53 13.65 4.69 -3.53
C ASP A 53 14.77 3.92 -4.23
N ASP A 54 15.81 4.63 -4.67
CA ASP A 54 16.98 4.08 -5.37
C ASP A 54 16.60 3.21 -6.59
N GLN A 55 17.12 1.98 -6.65
CA GLN A 55 16.84 0.97 -7.68
C GLN A 55 15.92 -0.14 -7.17
N SER A 56 15.17 0.14 -6.11
CA SER A 56 14.27 -0.86 -5.52
C SER A 56 13.09 -1.17 -6.43
N ASN A 57 12.66 -2.43 -6.40
CA ASN A 57 11.58 -2.95 -7.21
C ASN A 57 10.47 -3.53 -6.35
N SER A 58 9.23 -3.25 -6.70
CA SER A 58 8.06 -3.84 -6.04
C SER A 58 7.14 -4.52 -7.04
N ILE A 59 6.77 -5.75 -6.76
CA ILE A 59 5.78 -6.51 -7.52
C ILE A 59 4.62 -6.82 -6.57
N TYR A 60 3.43 -6.39 -6.91
CA TYR A 60 2.23 -6.70 -6.16
C TYR A 60 1.26 -7.51 -7.02
N THR A 61 0.95 -8.74 -6.60
CA THR A 61 -0.08 -9.57 -7.22
C THR A 61 -1.19 -9.82 -6.23
N GLY A 62 -2.38 -9.34 -6.55
CA GLY A 62 -3.57 -9.50 -5.72
C GLY A 62 -4.65 -10.30 -6.43
N LEU A 63 -5.33 -11.20 -5.71
CA LEU A 63 -6.50 -11.90 -6.19
C LEU A 63 -7.65 -11.74 -5.19
N ILE A 64 -8.81 -11.28 -5.70
CA ILE A 64 -10.09 -11.39 -5.01
C ILE A 64 -10.85 -12.55 -5.67
N GLN A 65 -11.15 -13.58 -4.90
CA GLN A 65 -11.92 -14.74 -5.34
C GLN A 65 -13.23 -14.81 -4.57
N VAL A 66 -14.34 -14.81 -5.29
CA VAL A 66 -15.70 -14.89 -4.72
C VAL A 66 -16.41 -16.11 -5.28
N ALA A 67 -16.70 -17.07 -4.38
CA ALA A 67 -17.40 -18.29 -4.75
C ALA A 67 -18.87 -18.04 -5.12
N ASN A 68 -19.48 -18.96 -5.83
CA ASN A 68 -20.86 -18.85 -6.29
C ASN A 68 -21.87 -18.69 -5.13
N GLU A 69 -21.60 -19.27 -3.97
CA GLU A 69 -22.46 -19.21 -2.78
C GLU A 69 -22.28 -17.92 -1.98
N ALA A 70 -21.25 -17.12 -2.26
CA ALA A 70 -20.86 -15.94 -1.49
C ALA A 70 -21.63 -14.66 -1.90
N SER A 71 -22.97 -14.75 -1.98
CA SER A 71 -23.85 -13.60 -2.24
C SER A 71 -23.74 -12.54 -1.13
N GLY A 72 -23.89 -11.26 -1.48
CA GLY A 72 -23.78 -10.13 -0.54
C GLY A 72 -22.34 -9.73 -0.19
N THR A 73 -21.34 -10.35 -0.80
CA THR A 73 -19.92 -10.03 -0.57
C THR A 73 -19.57 -8.61 -0.99
N ASN A 74 -18.80 -7.92 -0.14
CA ASN A 74 -18.16 -6.67 -0.47
C ASN A 74 -16.64 -6.82 -0.33
N ALA A 75 -15.88 -6.72 -1.42
CA ALA A 75 -14.44 -6.94 -1.41
C ALA A 75 -13.69 -5.84 -2.15
N PHE A 76 -12.80 -5.16 -1.46
CA PHE A 76 -12.03 -4.05 -1.99
C PHE A 76 -10.55 -4.28 -1.82
N GLN A 77 -9.78 -3.93 -2.87
CA GLN A 77 -8.33 -4.04 -2.89
C GLN A 77 -7.73 -2.76 -3.45
N THR A 78 -6.88 -2.11 -2.68
CA THR A 78 -6.17 -0.91 -3.10
C THR A 78 -4.68 -1.09 -2.93
N ASN A 79 -3.91 -0.86 -4.02
CA ASN A 79 -2.45 -0.80 -3.98
C ASN A 79 -1.99 0.56 -4.52
N ARG A 80 -1.25 1.31 -3.71
CA ARG A 80 -0.68 2.60 -4.11
C ARG A 80 0.81 2.60 -3.82
N THR A 81 1.61 2.90 -4.83
CA THR A 81 3.07 2.97 -4.70
C THR A 81 3.56 4.34 -5.13
N LEU A 82 4.30 5.00 -4.24
CA LEU A 82 4.97 6.27 -4.46
C LEU A 82 6.44 6.00 -4.78
N LYS A 83 6.93 6.52 -5.92
CA LYS A 83 8.33 6.46 -6.32
C LYS A 83 9.02 7.77 -5.95
N LEU A 84 10.16 7.69 -5.27
CA LEU A 84 10.97 8.85 -4.91
C LEU A 84 12.03 9.16 -5.96
N CYS A 85 12.34 8.20 -6.83
CA CYS A 85 13.28 8.37 -7.93
C CYS A 85 12.84 7.61 -9.18
N ASP A 86 13.43 7.94 -10.33
CA ASP A 86 13.08 7.34 -11.63
C ASP A 86 13.52 5.89 -11.75
N GLN A 87 14.63 5.51 -11.12
CA GLN A 87 15.18 4.16 -11.19
C GLN A 87 14.36 3.14 -10.39
N ALA A 88 13.57 3.59 -9.40
CA ALA A 88 12.64 2.70 -8.71
C ALA A 88 11.54 2.22 -9.65
N TRP A 89 11.17 0.95 -9.52
CA TRP A 89 10.17 0.34 -10.39
C TRP A 89 9.08 -0.38 -9.58
N ALA A 90 7.85 -0.30 -10.04
CA ALA A 90 6.74 -1.01 -9.42
C ALA A 90 5.79 -1.57 -10.47
N GLU A 91 5.36 -2.81 -10.23
CA GLU A 91 4.30 -3.48 -10.99
C GLU A 91 3.17 -3.89 -10.06
N SER A 92 1.95 -3.74 -10.55
CA SER A 92 0.77 -4.17 -9.80
C SER A 92 -0.18 -4.92 -10.72
N VAL A 93 -0.48 -6.17 -10.35
CA VAL A 93 -1.32 -7.10 -11.10
C VAL A 93 -2.52 -7.51 -10.24
N PRO A 94 -3.55 -6.67 -10.14
CA PRO A 94 -4.77 -7.02 -9.44
C PRO A 94 -5.66 -7.91 -10.32
N ASN A 95 -6.19 -8.99 -9.73
CA ASN A 95 -7.09 -9.94 -10.40
C ASN A 95 -8.39 -10.10 -9.63
N LEU A 96 -9.48 -10.35 -10.37
CA LEU A 96 -10.81 -10.66 -9.85
C LEU A 96 -11.30 -11.97 -10.46
N GLU A 97 -11.68 -12.93 -9.61
CA GLU A 97 -12.40 -14.15 -9.98
C GLU A 97 -13.73 -14.15 -9.24
N ILE A 98 -14.82 -13.80 -9.93
CA ILE A 98 -16.13 -13.58 -9.34
C ILE A 98 -17.14 -14.53 -9.99
N GLU A 99 -17.64 -15.46 -9.19
CA GLU A 99 -18.62 -16.48 -9.63
C GLU A 99 -20.06 -16.14 -9.23
N ASN A 100 -20.30 -15.02 -8.56
CA ASN A 100 -21.62 -14.56 -8.09
C ASN A 100 -21.91 -13.14 -8.55
N ASN A 101 -23.13 -12.87 -9.02
CA ASN A 101 -23.53 -11.56 -9.54
C ASN A 101 -24.04 -10.57 -8.48
N ASP A 102 -24.37 -11.06 -7.27
CA ASP A 102 -24.85 -10.25 -6.16
C ASP A 102 -23.71 -9.87 -5.21
N VAL A 103 -22.74 -9.11 -5.74
CA VAL A 103 -21.53 -8.72 -5.00
C VAL A 103 -21.06 -7.32 -5.39
N LYS A 104 -20.26 -6.70 -4.50
CA LYS A 104 -19.56 -5.44 -4.77
C LYS A 104 -18.06 -5.67 -4.64
N CYS A 105 -17.38 -5.83 -5.77
CA CYS A 105 -15.95 -6.07 -5.79
C CYS A 105 -15.25 -5.02 -6.65
N SER A 106 -14.16 -4.49 -6.14
CA SER A 106 -13.33 -3.58 -6.92
C SER A 106 -11.87 -3.65 -6.52
N HIS A 107 -11.02 -3.27 -7.46
CA HIS A 107 -9.61 -3.01 -7.19
C HIS A 107 -9.22 -1.62 -7.68
N ALA A 108 -8.22 -1.02 -7.04
CA ALA A 108 -7.56 0.19 -7.47
C ALA A 108 -6.05 0.01 -7.36
N SER A 109 -5.32 0.38 -8.41
CA SER A 109 -3.87 0.36 -8.40
C SER A 109 -3.30 1.64 -8.96
N THR A 110 -2.30 2.19 -8.28
CA THR A 110 -1.61 3.41 -8.71
C THR A 110 -0.13 3.30 -8.41
N VAL A 111 0.68 3.61 -9.41
CA VAL A 111 2.12 3.84 -9.27
C VAL A 111 2.38 5.25 -9.77
N SER A 112 2.94 6.11 -8.93
CA SER A 112 3.20 7.51 -9.29
C SER A 112 4.53 7.99 -8.71
N PRO A 113 5.21 8.94 -9.37
CA PRO A 113 6.27 9.72 -8.73
C PRO A 113 5.68 10.68 -7.69
N VAL A 114 6.57 11.37 -6.98
CA VAL A 114 6.20 12.52 -6.13
C VAL A 114 5.52 13.58 -7.00
N ASP A 115 4.44 14.16 -6.52
CA ASP A 115 3.74 15.23 -7.23
C ASP A 115 4.58 16.51 -7.22
N GLU A 116 5.06 16.89 -8.40
CA GLU A 116 5.89 18.06 -8.63
C GLU A 116 5.21 19.37 -8.19
N ASN A 117 3.90 19.50 -8.33
CA ASN A 117 3.17 20.69 -7.90
C ASN A 117 3.11 20.79 -6.37
N GLN A 118 2.94 19.67 -5.68
CA GLN A 118 2.98 19.63 -4.22
C GLN A 118 4.38 19.97 -3.71
N ARG A 119 5.42 19.41 -4.33
CA ARG A 119 6.82 19.68 -4.01
C ARG A 119 7.11 21.17 -4.22
N PHE A 120 6.83 21.70 -5.41
CA PHE A 120 7.04 23.11 -5.74
C PHE A 120 6.28 24.06 -4.78
N TYR A 121 5.07 23.72 -4.39
CA TYR A 121 4.30 24.50 -3.43
C TYR A 121 5.02 24.64 -2.08
N LEU A 122 5.57 23.55 -1.55
CA LEU A 122 6.31 23.54 -0.31
C LEU A 122 7.63 24.31 -0.44
N GLU A 123 8.38 24.07 -1.52
CA GLU A 123 9.65 24.75 -1.81
C GLU A 123 9.47 26.27 -1.97
N SER A 124 8.40 26.71 -2.62
CA SER A 124 8.07 28.15 -2.76
C SER A 124 7.80 28.85 -1.44
N ARG A 125 7.55 28.09 -0.36
CA ARG A 125 7.41 28.58 1.00
C ARG A 125 8.67 28.43 1.85
N GLY A 126 9.79 28.07 1.22
CA GLY A 126 11.09 27.96 1.87
C GLY A 126 11.35 26.60 2.53
N VAL A 127 10.53 25.58 2.28
CA VAL A 127 10.81 24.22 2.73
C VAL A 127 11.89 23.62 1.82
N PRO A 128 13.03 23.13 2.36
CA PRO A 128 14.03 22.45 1.55
C PRO A 128 13.45 21.23 0.82
N THR A 129 13.94 20.92 -0.39
CA THR A 129 13.43 19.83 -1.24
C THR A 129 13.27 18.51 -0.49
N PHE A 130 14.30 18.10 0.25
CA PHE A 130 14.27 16.87 1.03
C PHE A 130 13.15 16.86 2.09
N GLU A 131 12.98 17.96 2.83
CA GLU A 131 11.92 18.06 3.84
C GLU A 131 10.53 18.12 3.18
N ALA A 132 10.41 18.73 2.00
CA ALA A 132 9.17 18.72 1.21
C ALA A 132 8.78 17.30 0.79
N GLU A 133 9.72 16.52 0.24
CA GLU A 133 9.49 15.11 -0.12
C GLU A 133 9.09 14.27 1.11
N LYS A 134 9.78 14.46 2.22
CA LYS A 134 9.48 13.79 3.48
C LYS A 134 8.05 14.10 3.98
N LEU A 135 7.60 15.34 3.90
CA LEU A 135 6.23 15.72 4.24
C LEU A 135 5.21 15.08 3.33
N ILE A 136 5.49 14.99 2.02
CA ILE A 136 4.62 14.33 1.04
C ILE A 136 4.51 12.82 1.35
N VAL A 137 5.63 12.15 1.64
CA VAL A 137 5.64 10.74 2.03
C VAL A 137 4.84 10.51 3.31
N HIS A 138 5.02 11.36 4.33
CA HIS A 138 4.24 11.28 5.56
C HIS A 138 2.74 11.42 5.28
N GLY A 139 2.33 12.42 4.51
CA GLY A 139 0.93 12.59 4.11
C GLY A 139 0.37 11.40 3.34
N PHE A 140 1.18 10.83 2.44
CA PHE A 140 0.80 9.63 1.69
C PHE A 140 0.54 8.42 2.59
N LEU A 141 1.35 8.21 3.62
CA LEU A 141 1.23 7.08 4.54
C LEU A 141 0.20 7.29 5.65
N GLN A 142 -0.15 8.55 5.95
CA GLN A 142 -1.01 8.93 7.08
C GLN A 142 -2.38 8.20 7.07
N GLU A 143 -2.94 7.92 5.90
CA GLU A 143 -4.21 7.17 5.78
C GLU A 143 -4.12 5.78 6.43
N VAL A 144 -2.99 5.08 6.28
CA VAL A 144 -2.79 3.78 6.93
C VAL A 144 -2.47 3.95 8.39
N VAL A 145 -1.57 4.87 8.73
CA VAL A 145 -1.13 5.12 10.11
C VAL A 145 -2.31 5.51 10.99
N SER A 146 -3.15 6.46 10.55
CA SER A 146 -4.31 6.92 11.34
C SER A 146 -5.42 5.88 11.49
N SER A 147 -5.43 4.82 10.69
CA SER A 147 -6.39 3.71 10.81
C SER A 147 -6.00 2.67 11.86
N LEU A 148 -4.79 2.76 12.42
CA LEU A 148 -4.31 1.81 13.42
C LEU A 148 -4.87 2.17 14.81
N PRO A 149 -5.38 1.19 15.57
CA PRO A 149 -6.07 1.45 16.84
C PRO A 149 -5.12 1.78 18.01
N VAL A 150 -3.81 1.73 17.80
CA VAL A 150 -2.79 1.87 18.85
C VAL A 150 -1.86 3.05 18.55
N GLU A 151 -2.01 4.13 19.29
CA GLU A 151 -1.23 5.37 19.11
C GLU A 151 0.30 5.16 19.20
N ALA A 152 0.76 4.29 20.08
CA ALA A 152 2.18 3.98 20.22
C ALA A 152 2.78 3.35 18.94
N ILE A 153 1.99 2.58 18.18
CA ILE A 153 2.41 2.03 16.89
C ILE A 153 2.52 3.13 15.85
N ASN A 154 1.62 4.11 15.88
CA ASN A 154 1.63 5.23 14.96
C ASN A 154 2.91 6.07 15.13
N ILE A 155 3.30 6.35 16.38
CA ILE A 155 4.53 7.07 16.71
C ILE A 155 5.76 6.26 16.22
N TRP A 156 5.81 4.98 16.55
CA TRP A 156 6.94 4.11 16.15
C TRP A 156 7.08 4.01 14.62
N ILE A 157 5.99 3.88 13.88
CA ILE A 157 6.02 3.86 12.40
C ILE A 157 6.54 5.19 11.87
N ALA A 158 6.07 6.32 12.40
CA ALA A 158 6.52 7.64 11.99
C ALA A 158 8.03 7.83 12.22
N GLU A 159 8.55 7.40 13.37
CA GLU A 159 9.97 7.43 13.69
C GLU A 159 10.80 6.53 12.76
N LEU A 160 10.32 5.30 12.47
CA LEU A 160 10.98 4.37 11.57
C LEU A 160 11.11 4.96 10.16
N PHE A 161 10.04 5.54 9.62
CA PHE A 161 10.07 6.19 8.30
C PHE A 161 10.94 7.44 8.31
N ASN A 162 10.90 8.25 9.36
CA ASN A 162 11.81 9.39 9.51
C ASN A 162 13.28 8.95 9.46
N HIS A 163 13.63 7.88 10.16
CA HIS A 163 14.98 7.35 10.15
C HIS A 163 15.39 6.84 8.76
N LYS A 164 14.50 6.09 8.09
CA LYS A 164 14.74 5.56 6.74
C LYS A 164 14.94 6.68 5.71
N LEU A 165 14.06 7.67 5.69
CA LEU A 165 14.16 8.80 4.77
C LEU A 165 15.38 9.68 5.05
N SER A 166 15.77 9.85 6.33
CA SER A 166 16.97 10.64 6.67
C SER A 166 18.28 9.95 6.26
N ALA A 167 18.32 8.61 6.23
CA ALA A 167 19.47 7.85 5.76
C ALA A 167 19.75 8.07 4.25
N ARG A 168 18.75 8.47 3.46
CA ARG A 168 18.86 8.80 2.03
C ARG A 168 19.84 9.94 1.77
N VAL A 169 19.85 10.97 2.62
CA VAL A 169 20.74 12.14 2.46
C VAL A 169 22.21 11.75 2.60
N ALA A 170 22.53 10.83 3.48
CA ALA A 170 23.90 10.38 3.74
C ALA A 170 24.52 9.57 2.58
N HIS A 171 23.71 9.11 1.62
CA HIS A 171 24.18 8.34 0.45
C HIS A 171 24.25 9.20 -0.84
N SER A 172 23.76 10.46 -0.77
CA SER A 172 23.73 11.39 -1.91
C SER A 172 24.91 12.40 -1.91
N GLU A 173 25.73 12.41 -0.86
CA GLU A 173 27.00 13.14 -0.73
C GLU A 173 28.20 12.21 -0.99
#